data_e5b4dbecedd915f1b09e7acb923a5a07
#
_entry.id   e5b4dbecedd915f1b09e7acb923a5a07
#
_cell.length_a   1.000
_cell.length_b   1.000
_cell.length_c   1.000
_cell.angle_alpha   90.00
_cell.angle_beta   90.00
_cell.angle_gamma   90.00
#
_symmetry.space_group_name_H-M   'P 1'
#
loop_
_entity.id
_entity.type
_entity.pdbx_description
1 polymer ?
#
loop_
_entity_poly.entity_id
_entity_poly.type
_entity_poly.pdbx_seq_one_letter_code
_entity_poly.pdbx_strand_id
1 'polypeptide(L)'
;MRRALAWLLPLLVAGCSSLDEGQAGVVGIEVQVPGPDTLEVGESIQLGARPLDKNGDSASAAVTWVSVDPTASIDPSTGVLTGLSVGTARIQATVGSLGSSLISFAIVPRADTLQIAGDSIFTASVTASPLPNFTTVVFSFSPLGPVPTHGVVYAITSPDPLVSPAPVVLSTNGQVTDTVPTGTDGTAVTSLALTPGAVPPESVVVTISSTRIRGVVVPGSGQHFILHFTP
;
A
#
# COMPACT_ATOMS: atom_id res chain seq x y z
N MET A 1 -42.01 -19.00 -79.68
CA MET A 1 -41.87 -20.22 -78.84
C MET A 1 -40.54 -20.15 -78.14
N ARG A 2 -40.53 -20.03 -76.84
CA ARG A 2 -39.58 -20.52 -75.84
C ARG A 2 -39.72 -19.69 -74.59
N ARG A 3 -40.38 -20.28 -73.59
CA ARG A 3 -40.56 -19.77 -72.24
C ARG A 3 -39.27 -19.99 -71.51
N ALA A 4 -38.65 -18.92 -70.99
CA ALA A 4 -37.57 -18.98 -70.02
C ALA A 4 -38.17 -18.88 -68.60
N LEU A 5 -38.09 -19.94 -67.86
CA LEU A 5 -38.51 -20.11 -66.52
C LEU A 5 -37.40 -19.55 -65.59
N ALA A 6 -37.66 -18.38 -65.00
CA ALA A 6 -36.75 -17.80 -64.01
C ALA A 6 -36.97 -18.47 -62.64
N TRP A 7 -35.94 -19.20 -62.15
CA TRP A 7 -35.90 -19.75 -60.81
C TRP A 7 -35.43 -18.66 -59.83
N LEU A 8 -36.35 -18.15 -59.00
CA LEU A 8 -36.02 -17.37 -57.84
C LEU A 8 -35.52 -18.30 -56.78
N LEU A 9 -34.20 -18.18 -56.42
CA LEU A 9 -33.59 -18.80 -55.27
C LEU A 9 -33.87 -17.90 -54.03
N PRO A 10 -34.54 -18.36 -52.96
CA PRO A 10 -34.63 -17.61 -51.74
C PRO A 10 -33.28 -17.62 -51.02
N LEU A 11 -32.68 -16.43 -50.89
CA LEU A 11 -31.49 -16.18 -50.07
C LEU A 11 -31.91 -16.31 -48.60
N LEU A 12 -31.61 -17.46 -48.01
CA LEU A 12 -31.69 -17.66 -46.54
C LEU A 12 -30.60 -16.81 -45.88
N VAL A 13 -30.97 -15.64 -45.41
CA VAL A 13 -30.19 -14.88 -44.43
C VAL A 13 -30.29 -15.63 -43.11
N ALA A 14 -29.35 -16.52 -42.87
CA ALA A 14 -29.11 -17.03 -41.52
C ALA A 14 -28.58 -15.87 -40.69
N GLY A 15 -29.46 -15.23 -39.93
CA GLY A 15 -29.11 -14.22 -38.97
C GLY A 15 -28.19 -14.84 -37.93
N CYS A 16 -27.01 -14.27 -37.77
CA CYS A 16 -26.19 -14.47 -36.59
C CYS A 16 -26.96 -13.96 -35.38
N SER A 17 -27.65 -14.83 -34.70
CA SER A 17 -28.26 -14.59 -33.41
C SER A 17 -27.87 -15.73 -32.46
N SER A 18 -26.63 -15.70 -32.05
CA SER A 18 -26.26 -16.18 -30.73
C SER A 18 -25.04 -15.39 -30.31
N LEU A 19 -25.25 -14.16 -29.87
CA LEU A 19 -24.51 -13.78 -28.68
C LEU A 19 -24.94 -14.84 -27.68
N ASP A 20 -24.06 -15.78 -27.47
CA ASP A 20 -24.19 -16.79 -26.43
C ASP A 20 -24.53 -15.99 -25.16
N GLU A 21 -25.77 -16.08 -24.66
CA GLU A 21 -26.13 -15.57 -23.33
C GLU A 21 -25.40 -16.48 -22.35
N GLY A 22 -24.07 -16.37 -22.38
CA GLY A 22 -23.17 -17.12 -21.54
C GLY A 22 -23.51 -16.85 -20.12
N GLN A 23 -24.15 -17.83 -19.50
CA GLN A 23 -24.27 -17.99 -18.07
C GLN A 23 -25.04 -16.86 -17.36
N ALA A 24 -26.34 -17.06 -17.19
CA ALA A 24 -27.23 -16.29 -16.33
C ALA A 24 -27.44 -14.80 -16.69
N GLY A 25 -27.27 -14.39 -17.93
CA GLY A 25 -27.53 -13.00 -18.35
C GLY A 25 -26.49 -11.99 -17.84
N VAL A 26 -25.33 -12.44 -17.41
CA VAL A 26 -24.22 -11.57 -16.97
C VAL A 26 -23.53 -10.95 -18.16
N VAL A 27 -23.43 -9.60 -18.15
CA VAL A 27 -22.76 -8.81 -19.21
C VAL A 27 -21.51 -8.08 -18.69
N GLY A 28 -21.29 -8.04 -17.38
CA GLY A 28 -20.13 -7.40 -16.75
C GLY A 28 -19.86 -7.95 -15.35
N ILE A 29 -18.66 -7.70 -14.86
CA ILE A 29 -18.26 -8.04 -13.49
C ILE A 29 -17.59 -6.82 -12.88
N GLU A 30 -18.17 -6.29 -11.82
CA GLU A 30 -17.57 -5.25 -11.01
C GLU A 30 -16.78 -5.88 -9.88
N VAL A 31 -15.50 -5.50 -9.74
CA VAL A 31 -14.65 -5.98 -8.66
C VAL A 31 -14.51 -4.91 -7.58
N GLN A 32 -14.63 -5.33 -6.32
CA GLN A 32 -14.52 -4.48 -5.14
C GLN A 32 -13.24 -4.81 -4.39
N VAL A 33 -12.39 -3.79 -4.21
CA VAL A 33 -11.14 -3.88 -3.47
C VAL A 33 -11.27 -3.15 -2.15
N PRO A 34 -11.09 -3.80 -0.99
CA PRO A 34 -11.13 -3.14 0.30
C PRO A 34 -9.79 -2.43 0.60
N GLY A 35 -9.78 -1.12 0.55
CA GLY A 35 -8.60 -0.29 0.85
C GLY A 35 -7.61 -0.17 -0.32
N PRO A 36 -6.31 0.09 -0.04
CA PRO A 36 -5.32 0.31 -1.08
C PRO A 36 -5.00 -0.97 -1.88
N ASP A 37 -4.60 -0.77 -3.13
CA ASP A 37 -4.15 -1.80 -4.07
C ASP A 37 -2.69 -2.27 -3.82
N THR A 38 -2.23 -2.12 -2.60
CA THR A 38 -0.91 -2.55 -2.14
C THR A 38 -1.06 -3.54 -1.01
N LEU A 39 -0.31 -4.65 -1.07
CA LEU A 39 -0.22 -5.67 -0.01
C LEU A 39 1.22 -5.87 0.42
N GLU A 40 1.41 -6.19 1.67
CA GLU A 40 2.68 -6.71 2.16
C GLU A 40 2.77 -8.23 1.91
N VAL A 41 3.99 -8.75 1.73
CA VAL A 41 4.21 -10.20 1.62
C VAL A 41 3.64 -10.91 2.85
N GLY A 42 2.84 -11.95 2.61
CA GLY A 42 2.14 -12.72 3.64
C GLY A 42 0.83 -12.07 4.13
N GLU A 43 0.47 -10.89 3.61
CA GLU A 43 -0.82 -10.27 3.91
C GLU A 43 -1.92 -10.86 3.03
N SER A 44 -3.13 -10.99 3.59
CA SER A 44 -4.30 -11.45 2.86
C SER A 44 -5.44 -10.45 2.97
N ILE A 45 -6.17 -10.26 1.85
CA ILE A 45 -7.37 -9.44 1.79
C ILE A 45 -8.51 -10.20 1.10
N GLN A 46 -9.74 -9.87 1.46
CA GLN A 46 -10.94 -10.40 0.82
C GLN A 46 -11.36 -9.48 -0.32
N LEU A 47 -11.30 -9.96 -1.57
CA LEU A 47 -11.89 -9.26 -2.70
C LEU A 47 -13.37 -9.60 -2.83
N GLY A 48 -14.17 -8.64 -3.32
CA GLY A 48 -15.56 -8.84 -3.69
C GLY A 48 -15.73 -8.75 -5.21
N ALA A 49 -16.70 -9.49 -5.77
CA ALA A 49 -17.12 -9.33 -7.14
C ALA A 49 -18.63 -9.34 -7.25
N ARG A 50 -19.16 -8.47 -8.10
CA ARG A 50 -20.58 -8.32 -8.38
C ARG A 50 -20.82 -8.54 -9.87
N PRO A 51 -21.34 -9.71 -10.29
CA PRO A 51 -21.81 -9.90 -11.66
C PRO A 51 -22.97 -8.95 -11.95
N LEU A 52 -22.98 -8.37 -13.15
CA LEU A 52 -23.97 -7.39 -13.59
C LEU A 52 -24.75 -7.88 -14.80
N ASP A 53 -26.05 -7.65 -14.79
CA ASP A 53 -26.91 -7.85 -15.94
C ASP A 53 -26.86 -6.66 -16.93
N LYS A 54 -27.62 -6.74 -18.02
CA LYS A 54 -27.68 -5.67 -19.05
C LYS A 54 -28.22 -4.32 -18.55
N ASN A 55 -28.86 -4.28 -17.39
CA ASN A 55 -29.38 -3.05 -16.78
C ASN A 55 -28.39 -2.48 -15.74
N GLY A 56 -27.30 -3.20 -15.44
CA GLY A 56 -26.34 -2.87 -14.38
C GLY A 56 -26.77 -3.37 -13.00
N ASP A 57 -27.83 -4.17 -12.93
CA ASP A 57 -28.27 -4.77 -11.68
C ASP A 57 -27.44 -6.03 -11.34
N SER A 58 -27.41 -6.40 -10.06
CA SER A 58 -26.70 -7.61 -9.62
C SER A 58 -27.34 -8.86 -10.17
N ALA A 59 -26.57 -9.67 -10.89
CA ALA A 59 -26.96 -10.97 -11.37
C ALA A 59 -26.43 -12.09 -10.44
N SER A 60 -27.23 -13.14 -10.27
CA SER A 60 -26.81 -14.33 -9.48
C SER A 60 -26.00 -15.25 -10.37
N ALA A 61 -24.66 -15.22 -10.24
CA ALA A 61 -23.76 -16.11 -10.94
C ALA A 61 -22.56 -16.46 -10.08
N ALA A 62 -22.03 -17.67 -10.27
CA ALA A 62 -20.82 -18.10 -9.59
C ALA A 62 -19.60 -17.37 -10.17
N VAL A 63 -18.84 -16.70 -9.29
CA VAL A 63 -17.60 -16.02 -9.66
C VAL A 63 -16.44 -16.95 -9.34
N THR A 64 -15.49 -17.01 -10.27
CA THR A 64 -14.20 -17.69 -10.08
C THR A 64 -13.07 -16.66 -10.19
N TRP A 65 -12.11 -16.74 -9.29
CA TRP A 65 -10.97 -15.84 -9.24
C TRP A 65 -9.71 -16.46 -9.79
N VAL A 66 -8.89 -15.66 -10.47
CA VAL A 66 -7.61 -16.08 -11.05
C VAL A 66 -6.55 -15.03 -10.77
N SER A 67 -5.37 -15.47 -10.32
CA SER A 67 -4.14 -14.67 -10.33
C SER A 67 -3.38 -14.97 -11.62
N VAL A 68 -3.02 -13.91 -12.35
CA VAL A 68 -2.26 -14.03 -13.61
C VAL A 68 -0.77 -14.17 -13.33
N ASP A 69 -0.32 -13.56 -12.22
CA ASP A 69 1.10 -13.51 -11.84
C ASP A 69 1.38 -14.38 -10.61
N PRO A 70 2.58 -14.98 -10.50
CA PRO A 70 2.94 -15.83 -9.38
C PRO A 70 3.28 -15.05 -8.10
N THR A 71 3.29 -13.72 -8.14
CA THR A 71 3.59 -12.84 -6.99
C THR A 71 2.50 -12.83 -5.93
N ALA A 72 1.30 -13.28 -6.28
CA ALA A 72 0.21 -13.48 -5.34
C ALA A 72 -0.60 -14.74 -5.69
N SER A 73 -1.27 -15.31 -4.70
CA SER A 73 -2.28 -16.33 -4.85
C SER A 73 -3.66 -15.79 -4.51
N ILE A 74 -4.68 -16.32 -5.17
CA ILE A 74 -6.06 -16.02 -4.84
C ILE A 74 -6.85 -17.33 -4.73
N ASP A 75 -7.66 -17.44 -3.68
CA ASP A 75 -8.59 -18.57 -3.59
C ASP A 75 -9.67 -18.40 -4.66
N PRO A 76 -9.83 -19.38 -5.58
CA PRO A 76 -10.70 -19.23 -6.73
C PRO A 76 -12.19 -19.14 -6.37
N SER A 77 -12.58 -19.60 -5.22
CA SER A 77 -13.99 -19.64 -4.78
C SER A 77 -14.35 -18.51 -3.83
N THR A 78 -13.43 -18.14 -2.94
CA THR A 78 -13.68 -17.13 -1.91
C THR A 78 -13.19 -15.75 -2.29
N GLY A 79 -12.18 -15.63 -3.17
CA GLY A 79 -11.56 -14.35 -3.52
C GLY A 79 -10.60 -13.81 -2.47
N VAL A 80 -10.10 -14.65 -1.57
CA VAL A 80 -9.02 -14.28 -0.64
C VAL A 80 -7.71 -14.19 -1.40
N LEU A 81 -7.20 -12.97 -1.56
CA LEU A 81 -5.93 -12.65 -2.20
C LEU A 81 -4.82 -12.61 -1.15
N THR A 82 -3.71 -13.32 -1.39
CA THR A 82 -2.51 -13.33 -0.52
C THR A 82 -1.28 -12.95 -1.32
N GLY A 83 -0.50 -11.98 -0.83
CA GLY A 83 0.80 -11.60 -1.39
C GLY A 83 1.86 -12.67 -1.07
N LEU A 84 2.55 -13.20 -2.09
CA LEU A 84 3.55 -14.25 -1.94
C LEU A 84 4.98 -13.75 -2.06
N SER A 85 5.23 -12.85 -3.01
CA SER A 85 6.56 -12.27 -3.25
C SER A 85 6.45 -10.86 -3.79
N VAL A 86 7.50 -10.07 -3.58
CA VAL A 86 7.55 -8.67 -4.03
C VAL A 86 7.41 -8.58 -5.55
N GLY A 87 6.57 -7.65 -6.00
CA GLY A 87 6.31 -7.42 -7.43
C GLY A 87 4.89 -6.94 -7.69
N THR A 88 4.42 -7.11 -8.92
CA THR A 88 3.04 -6.80 -9.31
C THR A 88 2.24 -8.09 -9.46
N ALA A 89 1.03 -8.11 -8.92
CA ALA A 89 0.06 -9.18 -9.10
C ALA A 89 -1.15 -8.63 -9.84
N ARG A 90 -1.57 -9.30 -10.92
CA ARG A 90 -2.79 -8.98 -11.67
C ARG A 90 -3.84 -10.06 -11.39
N ILE A 91 -5.01 -9.60 -10.99
CA ILE A 91 -6.12 -10.46 -10.57
C ILE A 91 -7.32 -10.23 -11.48
N GLN A 92 -8.05 -11.30 -11.77
CA GLN A 92 -9.27 -11.25 -12.57
C GLN A 92 -10.37 -12.09 -11.92
N ALA A 93 -11.58 -11.56 -11.93
CA ALA A 93 -12.79 -12.32 -11.65
C ALA A 93 -13.42 -12.81 -12.95
N THR A 94 -13.93 -14.03 -12.97
CA THR A 94 -14.57 -14.62 -14.15
C THR A 94 -15.93 -15.21 -13.82
N VAL A 95 -16.87 -15.15 -14.79
CA VAL A 95 -18.14 -15.86 -14.78
C VAL A 95 -18.24 -16.59 -16.12
N GLY A 96 -18.02 -17.90 -16.11
CA GLY A 96 -17.87 -18.67 -17.33
C GLY A 96 -16.72 -18.18 -18.19
N SER A 97 -16.99 -17.73 -19.41
CA SER A 97 -16.01 -17.15 -20.31
C SER A 97 -15.84 -15.64 -20.18
N LEU A 98 -16.72 -14.96 -19.42
CA LEU A 98 -16.64 -13.52 -19.22
C LEU A 98 -15.63 -13.19 -18.11
N GLY A 99 -14.66 -12.31 -18.41
CA GLY A 99 -13.69 -11.80 -17.43
C GLY A 99 -13.95 -10.35 -17.06
N SER A 100 -13.65 -9.98 -15.81
CA SER A 100 -13.53 -8.58 -15.41
C SER A 100 -12.32 -7.92 -16.05
N SER A 101 -12.18 -6.61 -15.92
CA SER A 101 -10.88 -5.96 -16.11
C SER A 101 -9.85 -6.54 -15.13
N LEU A 102 -8.58 -6.57 -15.57
CA LEU A 102 -7.46 -6.93 -14.68
C LEU A 102 -7.26 -5.84 -13.63
N ILE A 103 -7.12 -6.24 -12.39
CA ILE A 103 -6.77 -5.35 -11.27
C ILE A 103 -5.36 -5.65 -10.85
N SER A 104 -4.54 -4.61 -10.76
CA SER A 104 -3.13 -4.72 -10.38
C SER A 104 -2.94 -4.38 -8.91
N PHE A 105 -2.18 -5.22 -8.22
CA PHE A 105 -1.73 -5.00 -6.85
C PHE A 105 -0.21 -4.90 -6.80
N ALA A 106 0.30 -3.94 -6.05
CA ALA A 106 1.71 -3.89 -5.71
C ALA A 106 1.96 -4.76 -4.48
N ILE A 107 2.82 -5.78 -4.59
CA ILE A 107 3.24 -6.58 -3.45
C ILE A 107 4.59 -6.06 -2.98
N VAL A 108 4.66 -5.59 -1.75
CA VAL A 108 5.84 -4.95 -1.15
C VAL A 108 6.40 -5.78 0.00
N PRO A 109 7.68 -5.59 0.39
CA PRO A 109 8.23 -6.23 1.58
C PRO A 109 7.41 -5.87 2.82
N ARG A 110 7.20 -6.85 3.71
CA ARG A 110 6.48 -6.61 4.96
C ARG A 110 7.38 -5.90 5.96
N ALA A 111 6.88 -4.84 6.59
CA ALA A 111 7.57 -4.17 7.68
C ALA A 111 7.47 -5.02 8.96
N ASP A 112 8.51 -5.81 9.26
CA ASP A 112 8.50 -6.73 10.39
C ASP A 112 9.09 -6.12 11.66
N THR A 113 10.05 -5.19 11.51
CA THR A 113 10.67 -4.50 12.65
C THR A 113 11.10 -3.09 12.28
N LEU A 114 10.99 -2.18 13.26
CA LEU A 114 11.56 -0.85 13.27
C LEU A 114 12.64 -0.80 14.35
N GLN A 115 13.85 -0.35 14.02
CA GLN A 115 14.97 -0.29 14.95
C GLN A 115 15.69 1.05 14.84
N ILE A 116 16.26 1.50 15.96
CA ILE A 116 17.24 2.57 15.97
C ILE A 116 18.55 2.03 15.42
N ALA A 117 19.14 2.75 14.46
CA ALA A 117 20.44 2.41 13.88
C ALA A 117 21.52 3.30 14.51
N GLY A 118 22.44 2.69 15.27
CA GLY A 118 23.47 3.38 16.01
C GLY A 118 23.03 3.84 17.41
N ASP A 119 23.51 5.01 17.83
CA ASP A 119 23.25 5.53 19.17
C ASP A 119 21.80 6.05 19.30
N SER A 120 21.25 5.90 20.48
CA SER A 120 19.94 6.47 20.83
C SER A 120 20.03 7.67 21.78
N ILE A 121 21.21 7.91 22.36
CA ILE A 121 21.47 9.02 23.30
C ILE A 121 22.62 9.85 22.75
N PHE A 122 22.39 11.15 22.64
CA PHE A 122 23.33 12.12 22.09
C PHE A 122 23.54 13.27 23.06
N THR A 123 24.70 13.92 22.93
CA THR A 123 24.99 15.20 23.56
C THR A 123 25.47 16.18 22.49
N ALA A 124 24.93 17.38 22.48
CA ALA A 124 25.36 18.41 21.54
C ALA A 124 25.34 19.78 22.22
N SER A 125 26.26 20.68 21.79
CA SER A 125 26.19 22.07 22.21
C SER A 125 24.97 22.77 21.58
N VAL A 126 24.38 23.72 22.30
CA VAL A 126 23.31 24.59 21.77
C VAL A 126 23.74 25.41 20.54
N THR A 127 25.06 25.54 20.32
CA THR A 127 25.64 26.22 19.14
C THR A 127 26.01 25.26 18.02
N ALA A 128 25.84 23.95 18.24
CA ALA A 128 26.19 22.94 17.23
C ALA A 128 25.29 23.03 15.99
N SER A 129 25.92 22.98 14.82
CA SER A 129 25.23 22.94 13.54
C SER A 129 26.09 22.17 12.52
N PRO A 130 25.62 21.05 11.98
CA PRO A 130 24.34 20.38 12.23
C PRO A 130 24.27 19.69 13.60
N LEU A 131 23.05 19.44 14.07
CA LEU A 131 22.77 18.53 15.20
C LEU A 131 22.88 17.07 14.76
N PRO A 132 23.04 16.11 15.71
CA PRO A 132 23.13 14.68 15.38
C PRO A 132 21.93 14.17 14.57
N ASN A 133 22.21 13.24 13.65
CA ASN A 133 21.18 12.53 12.91
C ASN A 133 20.56 11.41 13.77
N PHE A 134 19.25 11.29 13.68
CA PHE A 134 18.48 10.18 14.22
C PHE A 134 18.17 9.23 13.07
N THR A 135 18.82 8.07 13.10
CA THR A 135 18.69 7.08 12.03
C THR A 135 17.90 5.88 12.54
N THR A 136 16.90 5.49 11.76
CA THR A 136 16.14 4.26 11.99
C THR A 136 16.24 3.36 10.78
N VAL A 137 15.95 2.08 10.97
CA VAL A 137 15.87 1.10 9.89
C VAL A 137 14.59 0.30 10.01
N VAL A 138 13.90 0.09 8.89
CA VAL A 138 12.77 -0.83 8.77
C VAL A 138 13.21 -2.06 7.99
N PHE A 139 12.94 -3.22 8.56
CA PHE A 139 13.44 -4.47 8.04
C PHE A 139 12.34 -5.52 7.90
N SER A 140 12.46 -6.35 6.86
CA SER A 140 11.57 -7.49 6.57
C SER A 140 12.31 -8.80 6.89
N PHE A 141 11.60 -9.77 7.46
CA PHE A 141 12.13 -11.11 7.69
C PHE A 141 11.83 -12.09 6.55
N SER A 142 10.85 -11.76 5.70
CA SER A 142 10.47 -12.59 4.56
C SER A 142 9.87 -11.72 3.42
N PRO A 143 10.62 -11.50 2.31
CA PRO A 143 12.04 -11.80 2.12
C PRO A 143 12.92 -11.02 3.10
N LEU A 144 14.02 -11.61 3.51
CA LEU A 144 14.98 -10.95 4.40
C LEU A 144 15.59 -9.74 3.68
N GLY A 145 15.45 -8.55 4.26
CA GLY A 145 16.03 -7.34 3.68
C GLY A 145 15.39 -6.03 4.13
N PRO A 146 15.90 -4.92 3.63
CA PRO A 146 15.36 -3.60 3.92
C PRO A 146 13.96 -3.41 3.35
N VAL A 147 13.16 -2.57 4.00
CA VAL A 147 11.84 -2.16 3.49
C VAL A 147 11.94 -0.73 2.97
N PRO A 148 12.02 -0.51 1.65
CA PRO A 148 12.10 0.82 1.06
C PRO A 148 10.75 1.53 1.05
N THR A 149 10.79 2.87 0.97
CA THR A 149 9.62 3.76 0.84
C THR A 149 8.56 3.60 1.94
N HIS A 150 8.96 3.03 3.08
CA HIS A 150 8.08 2.82 4.23
C HIS A 150 8.14 4.03 5.17
N GLY A 151 6.98 4.51 5.64
CA GLY A 151 6.90 5.68 6.49
C GLY A 151 7.32 5.42 7.94
N VAL A 152 8.29 6.17 8.43
CA VAL A 152 8.66 6.22 9.86
C VAL A 152 8.26 7.58 10.41
N VAL A 153 7.43 7.58 11.42
CA VAL A 153 7.00 8.79 12.13
C VAL A 153 8.01 9.10 13.24
N TYR A 154 8.58 10.30 13.19
CA TYR A 154 9.35 10.88 14.27
C TYR A 154 8.50 11.96 14.96
N ALA A 155 8.37 11.90 16.26
CA ALA A 155 7.59 12.86 17.04
C ALA A 155 8.38 13.33 18.25
N ILE A 156 8.55 14.64 18.39
CA ILE A 156 9.09 15.25 19.62
C ILE A 156 8.03 15.06 20.70
N THR A 157 8.38 14.35 21.76
CA THR A 157 7.48 14.07 22.89
C THR A 157 7.90 14.75 24.18
N SER A 158 9.12 15.30 24.21
CA SER A 158 9.62 16.17 25.27
C SER A 158 10.62 17.16 24.68
N PRO A 159 10.58 18.47 25.00
CA PRO A 159 9.57 19.14 25.83
C PRO A 159 8.17 19.08 25.21
N ASP A 160 7.16 19.56 25.98
CA ASP A 160 5.77 19.56 25.50
C ASP A 160 5.65 20.15 24.09
N PRO A 161 5.22 19.36 23.08
CA PRO A 161 5.12 19.81 21.69
C PRO A 161 4.02 20.86 21.47
N LEU A 162 3.13 21.07 22.43
CA LEU A 162 2.05 22.07 22.36
C LEU A 162 2.52 23.50 22.69
N VAL A 163 3.77 23.67 23.16
CA VAL A 163 4.34 25.01 23.38
C VAL A 163 4.57 25.68 22.01
N SER A 164 4.08 26.90 21.83
CA SER A 164 4.20 27.65 20.61
C SER A 164 4.90 29.02 20.86
N PRO A 165 5.98 29.35 20.11
CA PRO A 165 6.66 28.45 19.15
C PRO A 165 7.38 27.32 19.89
N ALA A 166 7.40 26.12 19.27
CA ALA A 166 8.18 25.00 19.79
C ALA A 166 9.68 25.37 19.79
N PRO A 167 10.42 25.15 20.90
CA PRO A 167 11.84 25.54 20.98
C PRO A 167 12.73 24.69 20.06
N VAL A 168 12.28 23.49 19.71
CA VAL A 168 12.97 22.54 18.85
C VAL A 168 11.97 21.92 17.85
N VAL A 169 12.40 21.75 16.62
CA VAL A 169 11.62 21.15 15.54
C VAL A 169 12.44 20.08 14.81
N LEU A 170 11.78 19.21 14.06
CA LEU A 170 12.45 18.28 13.15
C LEU A 170 12.99 19.07 11.94
N SER A 171 14.23 18.80 11.56
CA SER A 171 14.90 19.53 10.47
C SER A 171 14.30 19.25 9.09
N THR A 172 13.63 18.11 8.92
CA THR A 172 13.05 17.67 7.65
C THR A 172 11.85 18.50 7.21
N ASN A 173 11.02 18.98 8.13
CA ASN A 173 9.80 19.72 7.79
C ASN A 173 9.55 20.98 8.67
N GLY A 174 10.39 21.23 9.69
CA GLY A 174 10.21 22.36 10.62
C GLY A 174 9.03 22.20 11.57
N GLN A 175 8.56 20.97 11.81
CA GLN A 175 7.45 20.64 12.70
C GLN A 175 7.92 19.76 13.86
N VAL A 176 7.05 19.54 14.85
CA VAL A 176 7.32 18.64 15.98
C VAL A 176 7.05 17.17 15.66
N THR A 177 6.43 16.89 14.50
CA THR A 177 6.17 15.54 14.00
C THR A 177 6.40 15.51 12.49
N ASP A 178 7.03 14.45 12.01
CA ASP A 178 7.23 14.19 10.59
C ASP A 178 7.17 12.71 10.25
N THR A 179 6.77 12.39 9.01
CA THR A 179 6.82 11.04 8.46
C THR A 179 7.89 10.99 7.38
N VAL A 180 9.00 10.36 7.69
CA VAL A 180 10.15 10.23 6.79
C VAL A 180 10.09 8.86 6.11
N PRO A 181 10.04 8.80 4.76
CA PRO A 181 10.10 7.54 4.04
C PRO A 181 11.50 6.94 4.12
N THR A 182 11.58 5.62 4.24
CA THR A 182 12.86 4.89 4.17
C THR A 182 13.46 4.94 2.76
N GLY A 183 14.77 5.02 2.69
CA GLY A 183 15.55 4.85 1.47
C GLY A 183 15.53 3.40 0.96
N THR A 184 16.27 3.14 -0.12
CA THR A 184 16.42 1.80 -0.72
C THR A 184 17.12 0.80 0.22
N ASP A 185 17.86 1.30 1.19
CA ASP A 185 18.54 0.54 2.25
C ASP A 185 17.65 0.33 3.51
N GLY A 186 16.39 0.76 3.47
CA GLY A 186 15.45 0.69 4.57
C GLY A 186 15.68 1.71 5.67
N THR A 187 16.62 2.66 5.51
CA THR A 187 16.89 3.69 6.53
C THR A 187 16.02 4.92 6.35
N ALA A 188 15.56 5.51 7.47
CA ALA A 188 14.97 6.84 7.53
C ALA A 188 15.82 7.71 8.46
N VAL A 189 16.10 8.94 8.04
CA VAL A 189 16.98 9.83 8.77
C VAL A 189 16.33 11.20 8.94
N THR A 190 16.37 11.72 10.16
CA THR A 190 16.04 13.10 10.49
C THR A 190 17.04 13.65 11.51
N SER A 191 17.00 14.94 11.76
CA SER A 191 17.73 15.59 12.85
C SER A 191 16.85 16.66 13.48
N LEU A 192 17.34 17.34 14.51
CA LEU A 192 16.66 18.47 15.11
C LEU A 192 17.20 19.79 14.59
N ALA A 193 16.39 20.82 14.69
CA ALA A 193 16.77 22.22 14.51
C ALA A 193 16.24 23.05 15.69
N LEU A 194 17.07 23.95 16.21
CA LEU A 194 16.66 24.89 17.22
C LEU A 194 15.87 26.04 16.57
N THR A 195 14.76 26.42 17.18
CA THR A 195 13.97 27.57 16.73
C THR A 195 14.73 28.87 17.07
N PRO A 196 14.98 29.75 16.09
CA PRO A 196 15.68 30.99 16.33
C PRO A 196 15.03 31.85 17.43
N GLY A 197 15.82 32.25 18.42
CA GLY A 197 15.36 33.07 19.53
C GLY A 197 14.64 32.33 20.65
N ALA A 198 14.40 31.06 20.52
CA ALA A 198 13.85 30.22 21.59
C ALA A 198 14.98 29.81 22.56
N VAL A 199 14.60 29.56 23.82
CA VAL A 199 15.52 29.01 24.81
C VAL A 199 15.63 27.50 24.58
N PRO A 200 16.83 26.97 24.30
CA PRO A 200 17.00 25.52 24.14
C PRO A 200 16.63 24.77 25.40
N PRO A 201 15.91 23.63 25.30
CA PRO A 201 15.64 22.79 26.46
C PRO A 201 16.90 22.04 26.91
N GLU A 202 16.94 21.53 28.13
CA GLU A 202 18.05 20.72 28.64
C GLU A 202 18.16 19.39 27.85
N SER A 203 17.00 18.86 27.45
CA SER A 203 16.96 17.63 26.64
C SER A 203 15.70 17.57 25.75
N VAL A 204 15.81 16.77 24.68
CA VAL A 204 14.72 16.49 23.75
C VAL A 204 14.57 14.98 23.61
N VAL A 205 13.33 14.50 23.67
CA VAL A 205 12.98 13.11 23.39
C VAL A 205 12.20 13.06 22.09
N VAL A 206 12.68 12.26 21.14
CA VAL A 206 12.01 11.97 19.86
C VAL A 206 11.58 10.52 19.84
N THR A 207 10.29 10.27 19.86
CA THR A 207 9.72 8.93 19.78
C THR A 207 9.51 8.55 18.32
N ILE A 208 9.86 7.31 17.99
CA ILE A 208 9.67 6.74 16.66
C ILE A 208 8.51 5.74 16.64
N SER A 209 7.76 5.75 15.55
CA SER A 209 6.71 4.77 15.31
C SER A 209 6.54 4.50 13.82
N SER A 210 5.99 3.36 13.50
CA SER A 210 5.61 3.01 12.14
C SER A 210 4.42 2.06 12.12
N THR A 211 3.68 2.09 11.03
CA THR A 211 2.55 1.19 10.81
C THR A 211 2.64 0.54 9.45
N ARG A 212 2.22 -0.71 9.35
CA ARG A 212 2.01 -1.41 8.09
C ARG A 212 0.89 -0.75 7.29
N ILE A 213 0.78 -1.11 6.04
CA ILE A 213 -0.19 -0.53 5.07
C ILE A 213 -1.62 -0.52 5.62
N ARG A 214 -2.02 -1.55 6.39
CA ARG A 214 -3.38 -1.63 6.98
C ARG A 214 -3.42 -1.27 8.47
N GLY A 215 -2.50 -0.41 8.93
CA GLY A 215 -2.54 0.20 10.25
C GLY A 215 -2.02 -0.68 11.39
N VAL A 216 -1.49 -1.87 11.11
CA VAL A 216 -0.85 -2.69 12.14
C VAL A 216 0.47 -2.04 12.57
N VAL A 217 0.64 -1.82 13.86
CA VAL A 217 1.86 -1.22 14.41
C VAL A 217 3.06 -2.14 14.14
N VAL A 218 4.13 -1.56 13.61
CA VAL A 218 5.38 -2.29 13.38
C VAL A 218 6.09 -2.52 14.72
N PRO A 219 6.51 -3.76 15.03
CA PRO A 219 7.31 -4.05 16.23
C PRO A 219 8.56 -3.16 16.32
N GLY A 220 8.83 -2.62 17.51
CA GLY A 220 9.89 -1.64 17.73
C GLY A 220 9.40 -0.17 17.71
N SER A 221 8.16 0.07 17.35
CA SER A 221 7.52 1.38 17.57
C SER A 221 7.45 1.72 19.06
N GLY A 222 7.64 3.00 19.38
CA GLY A 222 7.72 3.49 20.77
C GLY A 222 9.13 3.62 21.32
N GLN A 223 10.16 3.17 20.62
CA GLN A 223 11.55 3.50 20.93
C GLN A 223 11.78 5.01 20.77
N HIS A 224 12.82 5.54 21.39
CA HIS A 224 13.08 6.97 21.37
C HIS A 224 14.57 7.29 21.30
N PHE A 225 14.88 8.43 20.71
CA PHE A 225 16.16 9.11 20.79
C PHE A 225 16.10 10.16 21.89
N ILE A 226 17.21 10.36 22.57
CA ILE A 226 17.39 11.42 23.57
C ILE A 226 18.57 12.28 23.13
N LEU A 227 18.37 13.59 23.05
CA LEU A 227 19.44 14.57 22.84
C LEU A 227 19.53 15.49 24.07
N HIS A 228 20.69 15.48 24.72
CA HIS A 228 21.03 16.41 25.79
C HIS A 228 21.77 17.61 25.21
N PHE A 229 21.34 18.80 25.55
CA PHE A 229 22.02 20.03 25.17
C PHE A 229 23.01 20.46 26.26
N THR A 230 24.18 20.91 25.81
CA THR A 230 25.20 21.55 26.68
C THR A 230 25.40 22.99 26.21
N PRO A 231 25.79 23.89 27.14
CA PRO A 231 26.10 25.28 26.82
C PRO A 231 27.17 25.43 25.74
#